data_aaa831d9f3726381ee99fc8606fd4e10
#
_entry.id   aaa831d9f3726381ee99fc8606fd4e10
#
_cell.length_a   1.000
_cell.length_b   1.000
_cell.length_c   1.000
_cell.angle_alpha   90.00
_cell.angle_beta   90.00
_cell.angle_gamma   90.00
#
_symmetry.space_group_name_H-M   'P 1'
#
loop_
_entity.id
_entity.type
_entity.pdbx_description
1 polymer ?
#
loop_
_entity_poly.entity_id
_entity_poly.type
_entity_poly.pdbx_seq_one_letter_code
_entity_poly.pdbx_strand_id
1 'polypeptide(L)'
;MPNKMLKTSLLSMSLLIASQECLAWGQQGHRVTGQIAENYLTEKTKTQLAAIMGPESLAESSTYPDEMRSSPDIFWKKTASPFHYVTLQDGENYHHHDAPDEGDAVTALKMYTKVLQDKTSSKEQKQLAVRFIVHIIGDLHQPLHVGSKARDDQGGNKIKVKYFGRDSNLHRVWDSEIIDSQQLSFTEYTALLMRHIDDSEVKTWSTVDLGGWINESALLREKTYSAADELSYDYNFQHTPTVKVRLQQAGVRIGAYLNAVLAGESIKFPH
;
A
#
# COMPACT_ATOMS: atom_id res chain seq x y z
N MET A 1 -28.11 -64.06 18.83
CA MET A 1 -27.28 -63.35 17.86
C MET A 1 -27.45 -61.87 18.09
N PRO A 2 -26.46 -61.09 18.58
CA PRO A 2 -26.60 -59.65 18.81
C PRO A 2 -26.20 -58.87 17.59
N ASN A 3 -27.08 -57.93 17.18
CA ASN A 3 -26.87 -56.96 16.11
C ASN A 3 -25.79 -55.98 16.50
N LYS A 4 -24.72 -55.93 15.68
CA LYS A 4 -23.70 -54.87 15.74
C LYS A 4 -24.23 -53.62 15.01
N MET A 5 -24.59 -52.59 15.75
CA MET A 5 -24.82 -51.26 15.21
C MET A 5 -23.47 -50.62 14.80
N LEU A 6 -23.32 -50.36 13.52
CA LEU A 6 -22.19 -49.64 12.97
C LEU A 6 -22.44 -48.13 13.26
N LYS A 7 -21.63 -47.54 14.13
CA LYS A 7 -21.63 -46.09 14.36
C LYS A 7 -20.81 -45.43 13.24
N THR A 8 -21.48 -44.82 12.29
CA THR A 8 -20.84 -43.98 11.27
C THR A 8 -20.52 -42.63 11.92
N SER A 9 -19.23 -42.39 12.14
CA SER A 9 -18.71 -41.09 12.61
C SER A 9 -18.63 -40.15 11.42
N LEU A 10 -19.55 -39.18 11.34
CA LEU A 10 -19.42 -38.04 10.41
C LEU A 10 -18.29 -37.12 10.90
N LEU A 11 -17.17 -37.15 10.22
CA LEU A 11 -16.08 -36.20 10.41
C LEU A 11 -16.52 -34.90 9.73
N SER A 12 -16.97 -33.91 10.50
CA SER A 12 -17.26 -32.56 10.02
C SER A 12 -15.94 -31.90 9.69
N MET A 13 -15.58 -31.86 8.40
CA MET A 13 -14.45 -31.10 7.89
C MET A 13 -14.87 -29.62 7.86
N SER A 14 -14.53 -28.89 8.91
CA SER A 14 -14.66 -27.43 8.96
C SER A 14 -13.74 -26.85 7.90
N LEU A 15 -14.32 -26.36 6.80
CA LEU A 15 -13.61 -25.52 5.84
C LEU A 15 -13.26 -24.22 6.59
N LEU A 16 -12.01 -24.09 7.00
CA LEU A 16 -11.42 -22.81 7.34
C LEU A 16 -11.38 -21.98 6.05
N ILE A 17 -12.40 -21.15 5.85
CA ILE A 17 -12.32 -20.06 4.88
C ILE A 17 -11.28 -19.11 5.45
N ALA A 18 -10.03 -19.26 5.03
CA ALA A 18 -9.01 -18.25 5.22
C ALA A 18 -9.54 -17.00 4.50
N SER A 19 -9.94 -16.00 5.26
CA SER A 19 -10.16 -14.67 4.74
C SER A 19 -8.83 -14.26 4.07
N GLN A 20 -8.82 -14.20 2.75
CA GLN A 20 -7.68 -13.64 2.03
C GLN A 20 -7.68 -12.14 2.36
N GLU A 21 -6.83 -11.79 3.30
CA GLU A 21 -6.65 -10.42 3.71
C GLU A 21 -6.05 -9.63 2.56
N CYS A 22 -6.67 -8.51 2.26
CA CYS A 22 -6.18 -7.52 1.32
C CYS A 22 -4.85 -6.98 1.88
N LEU A 23 -3.76 -7.33 1.25
CA LEU A 23 -2.46 -6.69 1.46
C LEU A 23 -2.40 -5.51 0.50
N ALA A 24 -1.90 -4.40 0.92
CA ALA A 24 -1.41 -3.27 0.14
C ALA A 24 -0.41 -3.73 -0.93
N TRP A 25 0.35 -2.84 -1.59
CA TRP A 25 1.50 -3.36 -2.32
C TRP A 25 2.07 -4.53 -1.53
N GLY A 26 2.16 -5.72 -2.11
CA GLY A 26 2.75 -6.84 -1.39
C GLY A 26 4.10 -6.48 -0.81
N GLN A 27 4.62 -7.24 0.13
CA GLN A 27 5.85 -6.91 0.86
C GLN A 27 7.00 -6.49 -0.05
N GLN A 28 7.11 -7.07 -1.25
CA GLN A 28 8.14 -6.71 -2.22
C GLN A 28 7.96 -5.28 -2.75
N GLY A 29 6.75 -4.89 -3.13
CA GLY A 29 6.44 -3.55 -3.63
C GLY A 29 6.69 -2.48 -2.56
N HIS A 30 6.25 -2.71 -1.32
CA HIS A 30 6.53 -1.81 -0.21
C HIS A 30 8.02 -1.64 0.05
N ARG A 31 8.80 -2.72 0.10
CA ARG A 31 10.25 -2.64 0.28
C ARG A 31 10.93 -1.88 -0.85
N VAL A 32 10.47 -2.05 -2.09
CA VAL A 32 10.97 -1.28 -3.24
C VAL A 32 10.70 0.21 -3.05
N THR A 33 9.49 0.61 -2.69
CA THR A 33 9.15 2.03 -2.50
C THR A 33 9.92 2.65 -1.33
N GLY A 34 10.06 1.93 -0.21
CA GLY A 34 10.88 2.35 0.92
C GLY A 34 12.36 2.50 0.56
N GLN A 35 12.93 1.54 -0.17
CA GLN A 35 14.33 1.57 -0.60
C GLN A 35 14.60 2.70 -1.60
N ILE A 36 13.69 2.97 -2.54
CA ILE A 36 13.80 4.12 -3.45
C ILE A 36 13.79 5.42 -2.63
N ALA A 37 12.88 5.54 -1.65
CA ALA A 37 12.73 6.75 -0.85
C ALA A 37 14.03 7.16 -0.13
N GLU A 38 14.81 6.21 0.36
CA GLU A 38 16.09 6.47 1.03
C GLU A 38 17.08 7.26 0.17
N ASN A 39 17.02 7.09 -1.17
CA ASN A 39 17.90 7.79 -2.10
C ASN A 39 17.51 9.25 -2.31
N TYR A 40 16.29 9.64 -1.96
CA TYR A 40 15.77 11.00 -2.12
C TYR A 40 15.62 11.76 -0.80
N LEU A 41 16.13 11.21 0.30
CA LEU A 41 16.20 11.89 1.59
C LEU A 41 17.34 12.92 1.60
N THR A 42 17.08 14.10 2.17
CA THR A 42 18.13 15.06 2.50
C THR A 42 19.01 14.52 3.63
N GLU A 43 20.26 14.96 3.73
CA GLU A 43 21.17 14.56 4.82
C GLU A 43 20.60 14.90 6.22
N LYS A 44 19.88 16.00 6.33
CA LYS A 44 19.17 16.38 7.55
C LYS A 44 18.09 15.36 7.90
N THR A 45 17.28 14.96 6.92
CA THR A 45 16.21 13.97 7.11
C THR A 45 16.78 12.59 7.45
N LYS A 46 17.86 12.16 6.78
CA LYS A 46 18.56 10.90 7.11
C LYS A 46 19.02 10.88 8.57
N THR A 47 19.64 11.97 9.02
CA THR A 47 20.11 12.10 10.42
C THR A 47 18.94 12.02 11.42
N GLN A 48 17.83 12.71 11.12
CA GLN A 48 16.64 12.69 12.00
C GLN A 48 15.99 11.30 12.02
N LEU A 49 15.85 10.65 10.87
CA LEU A 49 15.30 9.30 10.77
C LEU A 49 16.20 8.29 11.50
N ALA A 50 17.52 8.36 11.36
CA ALA A 50 18.43 7.49 12.11
C ALA A 50 18.27 7.65 13.62
N ALA A 51 18.05 8.86 14.13
CA ALA A 51 17.77 9.09 15.55
C ALA A 51 16.43 8.49 16.02
N ILE A 52 15.40 8.51 15.14
CA ILE A 52 14.07 7.97 15.41
C ILE A 52 14.06 6.45 15.25
N MET A 53 14.47 5.94 14.10
CA MET A 53 14.31 4.54 13.69
C MET A 53 15.45 3.64 14.16
N GLY A 54 16.61 4.19 14.49
CA GLY A 54 17.81 3.40 14.79
C GLY A 54 18.30 2.68 13.53
N PRO A 55 18.51 1.35 13.56
CA PRO A 55 19.01 0.59 12.42
C PRO A 55 17.93 0.23 11.39
N GLU A 56 16.65 0.47 11.69
CA GLU A 56 15.54 0.10 10.81
C GLU A 56 15.51 0.97 9.55
N SER A 57 15.58 0.33 8.38
CA SER A 57 15.49 0.99 7.08
C SER A 57 14.05 1.39 6.73
N LEU A 58 13.88 2.28 5.75
CA LEU A 58 12.52 2.58 5.23
C LEU A 58 11.94 1.38 4.48
N ALA A 59 12.77 0.53 3.89
CA ALA A 59 12.32 -0.72 3.28
C ALA A 59 11.72 -1.69 4.32
N GLU A 60 12.30 -1.80 5.51
CA GLU A 60 11.74 -2.59 6.62
C GLU A 60 10.49 -1.91 7.18
N SER A 61 10.55 -0.61 7.44
CA SER A 61 9.43 0.17 7.96
C SER A 61 8.17 0.07 7.09
N SER A 62 8.34 -0.03 5.79
CA SER A 62 7.24 -0.01 4.81
C SER A 62 6.30 -1.21 4.90
N THR A 63 6.74 -2.35 5.42
CA THR A 63 5.91 -3.57 5.56
C THR A 63 5.25 -3.71 6.93
N TYR A 64 5.70 -2.92 7.91
CA TYR A 64 5.28 -3.07 9.30
C TYR A 64 3.76 -3.02 9.54
N PRO A 65 2.98 -2.07 8.96
CA PRO A 65 1.54 -2.04 9.18
C PRO A 65 0.82 -3.32 8.72
N ASP A 66 1.24 -3.91 7.60
CA ASP A 66 0.71 -5.16 7.10
C ASP A 66 1.10 -6.37 7.97
N GLU A 67 2.33 -6.43 8.43
CA GLU A 67 2.77 -7.49 9.34
C GLU A 67 1.96 -7.49 10.65
N MET A 68 1.64 -6.29 11.13
CA MET A 68 0.85 -6.11 12.35
C MET A 68 -0.64 -6.46 12.22
N ARG A 69 -1.17 -6.66 11.00
CA ARG A 69 -2.55 -7.16 10.81
C ARG A 69 -2.78 -8.53 11.44
N SER A 70 -1.72 -9.31 11.58
CA SER A 70 -1.76 -10.60 12.30
C SER A 70 -1.78 -10.45 13.83
N SER A 71 -1.56 -9.25 14.37
CA SER A 71 -1.61 -8.98 15.82
C SER A 71 -3.01 -9.23 16.38
N PRO A 72 -3.12 -9.77 17.62
CA PRO A 72 -4.41 -9.90 18.29
C PRO A 72 -5.01 -8.56 18.75
N ASP A 73 -4.22 -7.49 18.76
CA ASP A 73 -4.63 -6.16 19.23
C ASP A 73 -5.75 -5.60 18.34
N ILE A 74 -6.79 -5.06 19.00
CA ILE A 74 -7.98 -4.49 18.36
C ILE A 74 -7.63 -3.29 17.46
N PHE A 75 -6.59 -2.53 17.82
CA PHE A 75 -6.11 -1.42 17.01
C PHE A 75 -5.77 -1.88 15.60
N TRP A 76 -4.96 -2.94 15.46
CA TRP A 76 -4.53 -3.46 14.16
C TRP A 76 -5.67 -4.11 13.38
N LYS A 77 -6.56 -4.84 14.09
CA LYS A 77 -7.66 -5.57 13.45
C LYS A 77 -8.81 -4.68 12.97
N LYS A 78 -9.06 -3.56 13.64
CA LYS A 78 -10.22 -2.71 13.35
C LYS A 78 -9.82 -1.29 13.01
N THR A 79 -9.10 -0.60 13.89
CA THR A 79 -8.82 0.83 13.75
C THR A 79 -7.88 1.11 12.59
N ALA A 80 -6.80 0.35 12.45
CA ALA A 80 -5.80 0.55 11.40
C ALA A 80 -6.22 -0.03 10.04
N SER A 81 -7.23 -0.91 9.99
CA SER A 81 -7.65 -1.57 8.74
C SER A 81 -8.04 -0.59 7.62
N PRO A 82 -8.81 0.50 7.85
CA PRO A 82 -9.13 1.46 6.80
C PRO A 82 -7.98 2.41 6.44
N PHE A 83 -6.86 2.41 7.16
CA PHE A 83 -5.75 3.33 6.92
C PHE A 83 -4.95 3.03 5.65
N HIS A 84 -5.24 1.91 4.99
CA HIS A 84 -4.55 1.44 3.80
C HIS A 84 -5.15 1.95 2.48
N TYR A 85 -6.34 2.55 2.49
CA TYR A 85 -7.03 2.92 1.27
C TYR A 85 -7.90 4.18 1.44
N VAL A 86 -8.33 4.71 0.32
CA VAL A 86 -9.41 5.70 0.23
C VAL A 86 -10.48 5.19 -0.72
N THR A 87 -11.72 5.68 -0.59
CA THR A 87 -12.81 5.36 -1.52
C THR A 87 -13.40 6.65 -2.06
N LEU A 88 -13.44 6.79 -3.39
CA LEU A 88 -13.95 7.98 -4.05
C LEU A 88 -15.34 7.74 -4.62
N GLN A 89 -16.14 8.80 -4.71
CA GLN A 89 -17.25 8.87 -5.65
C GLN A 89 -16.68 8.93 -7.07
N ASP A 90 -17.30 8.23 -8.01
CA ASP A 90 -16.78 8.16 -9.37
C ASP A 90 -16.86 9.53 -10.06
N GLY A 91 -15.74 9.92 -10.67
CA GLY A 91 -15.60 11.21 -11.34
C GLY A 91 -15.36 12.40 -10.40
N GLU A 92 -15.23 12.16 -9.09
CA GLU A 92 -14.96 13.21 -8.11
C GLU A 92 -13.53 13.10 -7.57
N ASN A 93 -13.03 14.23 -7.07
CA ASN A 93 -11.81 14.27 -6.28
C ASN A 93 -12.08 13.69 -4.88
N TYR A 94 -11.01 13.38 -4.15
CA TYR A 94 -11.13 12.99 -2.75
C TYR A 94 -11.75 14.11 -1.92
N HIS A 95 -12.76 13.77 -1.12
CA HIS A 95 -13.37 14.65 -0.12
C HIS A 95 -13.31 13.97 1.26
N HIS A 96 -12.70 14.66 2.22
CA HIS A 96 -12.49 14.11 3.57
C HIS A 96 -13.81 13.79 4.31
N HIS A 97 -14.90 14.50 4.01
CA HIS A 97 -16.21 14.22 4.60
C HIS A 97 -16.82 12.88 4.15
N ASP A 98 -16.29 12.28 3.07
CA ASP A 98 -16.71 10.96 2.59
C ASP A 98 -15.92 9.82 3.25
N ALA A 99 -14.89 10.13 4.05
CA ALA A 99 -14.15 9.14 4.80
C ALA A 99 -15.06 8.45 5.83
N PRO A 100 -14.86 7.14 6.09
CA PRO A 100 -15.60 6.45 7.16
C PRO A 100 -15.26 7.03 8.54
N ASP A 101 -16.13 6.82 9.52
CA ASP A 101 -15.95 7.32 10.90
C ASP A 101 -14.63 6.82 11.53
N GLU A 102 -14.18 5.64 11.17
CA GLU A 102 -12.89 5.07 11.58
C GLU A 102 -11.69 5.78 10.94
N GLY A 103 -11.93 6.60 9.92
CA GLY A 103 -10.90 7.24 9.10
C GLY A 103 -10.53 6.42 7.87
N ASP A 104 -9.53 6.92 7.14
CA ASP A 104 -8.97 6.32 5.93
C ASP A 104 -7.46 6.63 5.83
N ALA A 105 -6.84 6.34 4.69
CA ALA A 105 -5.42 6.60 4.45
C ALA A 105 -5.04 8.10 4.65
N VAL A 106 -5.90 9.03 4.22
CA VAL A 106 -5.64 10.48 4.37
C VAL A 106 -5.77 10.91 5.83
N THR A 107 -6.78 10.41 6.53
CA THR A 107 -6.97 10.62 7.98
C THR A 107 -5.75 10.15 8.76
N ALA A 108 -5.29 8.93 8.49
CA ALA A 108 -4.13 8.34 9.15
C ALA A 108 -2.85 9.13 8.83
N LEU A 109 -2.63 9.48 7.55
CA LEU A 109 -1.47 10.26 7.15
C LEU A 109 -1.42 11.61 7.85
N LYS A 110 -2.57 12.30 7.98
CA LYS A 110 -2.69 13.57 8.72
C LYS A 110 -2.36 13.39 10.21
N MET A 111 -2.86 12.32 10.81
CA MET A 111 -2.61 12.00 12.22
C MET A 111 -1.12 11.71 12.47
N TYR A 112 -0.51 10.84 11.69
CA TYR A 112 0.90 10.46 11.88
C TYR A 112 1.87 11.57 11.50
N THR A 113 1.52 12.45 10.57
CA THR A 113 2.29 13.66 10.29
C THR A 113 2.38 14.56 11.51
N LYS A 114 1.24 14.78 12.19
CA LYS A 114 1.22 15.56 13.45
C LYS A 114 2.08 14.91 14.52
N VAL A 115 1.99 13.58 14.70
CA VAL A 115 2.81 12.84 15.67
C VAL A 115 4.29 13.00 15.36
N LEU A 116 4.70 12.92 14.09
CA LEU A 116 6.10 13.03 13.69
C LEU A 116 6.65 14.45 13.90
N GLN A 117 5.82 15.49 13.72
CA GLN A 117 6.19 16.89 13.92
C GLN A 117 6.14 17.33 15.39
N ASP A 118 5.37 16.64 16.25
CA ASP A 118 5.23 17.00 17.64
C ASP A 118 6.51 16.66 18.42
N LYS A 119 7.12 17.68 19.03
CA LYS A 119 8.34 17.54 19.84
C LYS A 119 8.11 16.76 21.13
N THR A 120 6.86 16.64 21.60
CA THR A 120 6.48 15.94 22.84
C THR A 120 6.19 14.47 22.60
N SER A 121 6.00 14.03 21.35
CA SER A 121 5.79 12.63 21.00
C SER A 121 7.00 11.77 21.36
N SER A 122 6.74 10.59 21.94
CA SER A 122 7.80 9.65 22.29
C SER A 122 8.49 9.09 21.04
N LYS A 123 9.64 8.46 21.24
CA LYS A 123 10.39 7.82 20.16
C LYS A 123 9.56 6.72 19.49
N GLU A 124 8.87 5.90 20.26
CA GLU A 124 8.02 4.80 19.78
C GLU A 124 6.83 5.33 18.97
N GLN A 125 6.23 6.43 19.41
CA GLN A 125 5.16 7.09 18.65
C GLN A 125 5.67 7.60 17.29
N LYS A 126 6.87 8.20 17.27
CA LYS A 126 7.50 8.67 16.03
C LYS A 126 7.91 7.52 15.10
N GLN A 127 8.41 6.42 15.65
CA GLN A 127 8.70 5.20 14.88
C GLN A 127 7.43 4.68 14.20
N LEU A 128 6.33 4.56 14.95
CA LEU A 128 5.06 4.13 14.40
C LEU A 128 4.56 5.10 13.31
N ALA A 129 4.75 6.41 13.53
CA ALA A 129 4.38 7.42 12.55
C ALA A 129 5.17 7.30 11.25
N VAL A 130 6.48 7.08 11.30
CA VAL A 130 7.30 6.85 10.10
C VAL A 130 6.83 5.60 9.35
N ARG A 131 6.61 4.49 10.05
CA ARG A 131 6.13 3.23 9.46
C ARG A 131 4.81 3.41 8.71
N PHE A 132 3.83 4.07 9.33
CA PHE A 132 2.55 4.36 8.68
C PHE A 132 2.67 5.34 7.51
N ILE A 133 3.46 6.41 7.64
CA ILE A 133 3.64 7.39 6.56
C ILE A 133 4.23 6.71 5.31
N VAL A 134 5.31 5.93 5.48
CA VAL A 134 5.97 5.24 4.37
C VAL A 134 5.02 4.25 3.71
N HIS A 135 4.32 3.46 4.51
CA HIS A 135 3.36 2.45 4.04
C HIS A 135 2.20 3.09 3.28
N ILE A 136 1.48 4.04 3.90
CA ILE A 136 0.28 4.67 3.34
C ILE A 136 0.59 5.39 2.02
N ILE A 137 1.72 6.10 1.92
CA ILE A 137 2.08 6.74 0.65
C ILE A 137 2.35 5.67 -0.41
N GLY A 138 2.98 4.54 -0.06
CA GLY A 138 3.09 3.39 -0.95
C GLY A 138 1.73 2.93 -1.46
N ASP A 139 0.78 2.71 -0.56
CA ASP A 139 -0.59 2.25 -0.84
C ASP A 139 -1.35 3.20 -1.77
N LEU A 140 -1.30 4.50 -1.51
CA LEU A 140 -1.96 5.50 -2.34
C LEU A 140 -1.43 5.53 -3.79
N HIS A 141 -0.30 4.87 -4.09
CA HIS A 141 0.23 4.71 -5.44
C HIS A 141 -0.16 3.39 -6.10
N GLN A 142 -0.78 2.46 -5.38
CA GLN A 142 -1.41 1.28 -5.97
C GLN A 142 -2.84 1.67 -6.40
N PRO A 143 -3.17 1.58 -7.70
CA PRO A 143 -4.44 2.12 -8.20
C PRO A 143 -5.70 1.59 -7.50
N LEU A 144 -5.70 0.31 -7.11
CA LEU A 144 -6.87 -0.32 -6.47
C LEU A 144 -7.01 0.02 -4.98
N HIS A 145 -6.00 0.66 -4.35
CA HIS A 145 -6.13 1.27 -3.02
C HIS A 145 -6.87 2.62 -3.04
N VAL A 146 -7.15 3.13 -4.22
CA VAL A 146 -8.09 4.24 -4.43
C VAL A 146 -9.39 3.65 -4.99
N GLY A 147 -10.21 3.09 -4.11
CA GLY A 147 -11.45 2.39 -4.45
C GLY A 147 -12.51 3.29 -5.09
N SER A 148 -13.50 2.67 -5.73
CA SER A 148 -14.70 3.32 -6.28
C SER A 148 -15.92 2.94 -5.46
N LYS A 149 -16.69 3.92 -5.03
CA LYS A 149 -17.93 3.68 -4.29
C LYS A 149 -19.00 3.04 -5.17
N ALA A 150 -19.06 3.42 -6.44
CA ALA A 150 -20.06 2.86 -7.38
C ALA A 150 -19.75 1.39 -7.74
N ARG A 151 -18.47 0.98 -7.77
CA ARG A 151 -18.11 -0.41 -8.04
C ARG A 151 -18.39 -1.34 -6.87
N ASP A 152 -18.27 -0.85 -5.64
CA ASP A 152 -18.44 -1.65 -4.40
C ASP A 152 -17.71 -3.01 -4.46
N ASP A 153 -16.55 -3.04 -5.09
CA ASP A 153 -15.77 -4.25 -5.33
C ASP A 153 -14.58 -4.44 -4.38
N GLN A 154 -14.51 -3.59 -3.34
CA GLN A 154 -13.42 -3.56 -2.36
C GLN A 154 -12.06 -3.41 -3.04
N GLY A 155 -11.95 -2.45 -3.98
CA GLY A 155 -10.73 -2.23 -4.73
C GLY A 155 -10.31 -3.46 -5.54
N GLY A 156 -11.25 -4.19 -6.13
CA GLY A 156 -10.99 -5.38 -6.94
C GLY A 156 -10.83 -6.69 -6.16
N ASN A 157 -10.94 -6.69 -4.82
CA ASN A 157 -10.89 -7.94 -4.03
C ASN A 157 -12.06 -8.87 -4.31
N LYS A 158 -13.23 -8.33 -4.65
CA LYS A 158 -14.39 -9.12 -5.06
C LYS A 158 -14.29 -9.64 -6.49
N ILE A 159 -13.37 -9.12 -7.30
CA ILE A 159 -13.17 -9.52 -8.70
C ILE A 159 -12.26 -10.75 -8.75
N LYS A 160 -12.87 -11.92 -8.91
CA LYS A 160 -12.14 -13.20 -9.02
C LYS A 160 -11.59 -13.36 -10.42
N VAL A 161 -10.31 -13.71 -10.51
CA VAL A 161 -9.59 -13.96 -11.75
C VAL A 161 -8.70 -15.18 -11.61
N LYS A 162 -8.24 -15.71 -12.73
CA LYS A 162 -7.09 -16.61 -12.76
C LYS A 162 -5.87 -15.84 -13.23
N TYR A 163 -4.77 -15.96 -12.49
CA TYR A 163 -3.50 -15.39 -12.88
C TYR A 163 -2.51 -16.50 -13.19
N PHE A 164 -2.15 -16.61 -14.48
CA PHE A 164 -1.40 -17.75 -15.00
C PHE A 164 -2.00 -19.09 -14.58
N GLY A 165 -3.32 -19.25 -14.73
CA GLY A 165 -4.07 -20.47 -14.43
C GLY A 165 -4.32 -20.71 -12.92
N ARG A 166 -3.82 -19.89 -12.02
CA ARG A 166 -4.02 -19.98 -10.56
C ARG A 166 -5.13 -19.05 -10.10
N ASP A 167 -5.99 -19.51 -9.20
CA ASP A 167 -7.05 -18.69 -8.62
C ASP A 167 -6.47 -17.51 -7.84
N SER A 168 -6.99 -16.31 -8.13
CA SER A 168 -6.60 -15.05 -7.54
C SER A 168 -7.77 -14.07 -7.50
N ASN A 169 -7.49 -12.81 -7.18
CA ASN A 169 -8.39 -11.69 -7.38
C ASN A 169 -7.60 -10.50 -7.97
N LEU A 170 -8.32 -9.56 -8.57
CA LEU A 170 -7.69 -8.45 -9.27
C LEU A 170 -6.78 -7.60 -8.36
N HIS A 171 -7.21 -7.38 -7.11
CA HIS A 171 -6.42 -6.64 -6.13
C HIS A 171 -5.05 -7.29 -5.88
N ARG A 172 -5.05 -8.59 -5.58
CA ARG A 172 -3.82 -9.35 -5.33
C ARG A 172 -2.89 -9.38 -6.54
N VAL A 173 -3.45 -9.44 -7.75
CA VAL A 173 -2.65 -9.38 -9.00
C VAL A 173 -1.83 -8.10 -9.02
N TRP A 174 -2.43 -6.97 -8.66
CA TRP A 174 -1.76 -5.66 -8.62
C TRP A 174 -0.82 -5.50 -7.42
N ASP A 175 -1.22 -5.97 -6.24
CA ASP A 175 -0.39 -5.85 -5.05
C ASP A 175 0.92 -6.62 -5.15
N SER A 176 0.84 -7.84 -5.66
CA SER A 176 1.95 -8.79 -5.55
C SER A 176 2.30 -9.47 -6.86
N GLU A 177 1.33 -10.07 -7.57
CA GLU A 177 1.63 -11.09 -8.56
C GLU A 177 2.33 -10.54 -9.81
N ILE A 178 2.02 -9.31 -10.24
CA ILE A 178 2.74 -8.63 -11.33
C ILE A 178 4.19 -8.34 -10.91
N ILE A 179 4.41 -7.90 -9.67
CA ILE A 179 5.74 -7.60 -9.13
C ILE A 179 6.55 -8.89 -8.99
N ASP A 180 5.97 -9.90 -8.36
CA ASP A 180 6.62 -11.19 -8.10
C ASP A 180 6.96 -11.93 -9.42
N SER A 181 6.16 -11.70 -10.48
CA SER A 181 6.43 -12.26 -11.80
C SER A 181 7.74 -11.79 -12.42
N GLN A 182 8.31 -10.67 -11.95
CA GLN A 182 9.62 -10.17 -12.39
C GLN A 182 10.78 -11.05 -11.89
N GLN A 183 10.55 -11.90 -10.87
CA GLN A 183 11.54 -12.83 -10.31
C GLN A 183 12.84 -12.13 -9.84
N LEU A 184 12.71 -10.89 -9.36
CA LEU A 184 13.81 -10.10 -8.80
C LEU A 184 13.63 -9.96 -7.30
N SER A 185 14.72 -9.92 -6.54
CA SER A 185 14.67 -9.44 -5.16
C SER A 185 14.26 -7.95 -5.12
N PHE A 186 13.76 -7.47 -3.97
CA PHE A 186 13.39 -6.06 -3.87
C PHE A 186 14.58 -5.12 -4.13
N THR A 187 15.80 -5.52 -3.76
CA THR A 187 17.02 -4.74 -4.02
C THR A 187 17.40 -4.68 -5.48
N GLU A 188 17.32 -5.81 -6.20
CA GLU A 188 17.55 -5.85 -7.64
C GLU A 188 16.49 -5.06 -8.40
N TYR A 189 15.21 -5.18 -7.98
CA TYR A 189 14.12 -4.45 -8.61
C TYR A 189 14.24 -2.95 -8.37
N THR A 190 14.59 -2.53 -7.15
CA THR A 190 14.91 -1.12 -6.84
C THR A 190 16.04 -0.60 -7.73
N ALA A 191 17.15 -1.34 -7.83
CA ALA A 191 18.28 -0.94 -8.66
C ALA A 191 17.90 -0.83 -10.16
N LEU A 192 17.02 -1.73 -10.65
CA LEU A 192 16.48 -1.63 -11.99
C LEU A 192 15.65 -0.35 -12.17
N LEU A 193 14.69 -0.10 -11.27
CA LEU A 193 13.78 1.03 -11.39
C LEU A 193 14.49 2.35 -11.29
N MET A 194 15.46 2.50 -10.38
CA MET A 194 16.19 3.75 -10.18
C MET A 194 17.01 4.19 -11.41
N ARG A 195 17.46 3.25 -12.25
CA ARG A 195 18.15 3.62 -13.50
C ARG A 195 17.26 4.32 -14.52
N HIS A 196 15.96 4.26 -14.32
CA HIS A 196 14.94 4.85 -15.19
C HIS A 196 14.20 6.02 -14.54
N ILE A 197 14.76 6.62 -13.49
CA ILE A 197 14.26 7.87 -12.90
C ILE A 197 15.23 8.97 -13.28
N ASP A 198 14.78 9.93 -14.08
CA ASP A 198 15.59 11.08 -14.47
C ASP A 198 15.34 12.32 -13.58
N ASP A 199 16.19 13.33 -13.72
CA ASP A 199 16.11 14.55 -12.91
C ASP A 199 14.80 15.33 -13.11
N SER A 200 14.17 15.23 -14.29
CA SER A 200 12.91 15.90 -14.57
C SER A 200 11.74 15.21 -13.88
N GLU A 201 11.77 13.89 -13.79
CA GLU A 201 10.82 13.07 -13.04
C GLU A 201 10.97 13.32 -11.53
N VAL A 202 12.21 13.32 -11.02
CA VAL A 202 12.48 13.67 -9.61
C VAL A 202 11.92 15.04 -9.28
N LYS A 203 12.19 16.05 -10.10
CA LYS A 203 11.68 17.41 -9.90
C LYS A 203 10.16 17.46 -9.88
N THR A 204 9.52 16.74 -10.79
CA THR A 204 8.04 16.68 -10.89
C THR A 204 7.42 15.93 -9.72
N TRP A 205 7.98 14.75 -9.39
CA TRP A 205 7.42 13.88 -8.36
C TRP A 205 7.71 14.35 -6.93
N SER A 206 8.74 15.19 -6.73
CA SER A 206 9.05 15.74 -5.40
C SER A 206 8.05 16.78 -4.88
N THR A 207 7.06 17.17 -5.69
CA THR A 207 5.97 18.03 -5.22
C THR A 207 5.01 17.24 -4.34
N VAL A 208 4.80 17.70 -3.09
CA VAL A 208 3.85 17.07 -2.15
C VAL A 208 2.44 17.53 -2.47
N ASP A 209 1.69 16.72 -3.20
CA ASP A 209 0.30 16.92 -3.61
C ASP A 209 -0.52 15.63 -3.43
N LEU A 210 -1.02 15.42 -2.23
CA LEU A 210 -1.78 14.21 -1.88
C LEU A 210 -3.05 14.04 -2.73
N GLY A 211 -3.76 15.13 -3.00
CA GLY A 211 -4.95 15.09 -3.85
C GLY A 211 -4.62 14.67 -5.27
N GLY A 212 -3.54 15.22 -5.84
CA GLY A 212 -3.03 14.83 -7.15
C GLY A 212 -2.61 13.35 -7.20
N TRP A 213 -1.92 12.83 -6.17
CA TRP A 213 -1.51 11.42 -6.11
C TRP A 213 -2.70 10.45 -6.08
N ILE A 214 -3.73 10.79 -5.31
CA ILE A 214 -4.98 10.03 -5.22
C ILE A 214 -5.69 10.04 -6.59
N ASN A 215 -5.81 11.21 -7.22
CA ASN A 215 -6.46 11.34 -8.54
C ASN A 215 -5.72 10.56 -9.63
N GLU A 216 -4.38 10.59 -9.64
CA GLU A 216 -3.59 9.75 -10.55
C GLU A 216 -3.93 8.26 -10.39
N SER A 217 -4.00 7.77 -9.15
CA SER A 217 -4.36 6.37 -8.87
C SER A 217 -5.80 6.06 -9.29
N ALA A 218 -6.75 6.96 -9.05
CA ALA A 218 -8.14 6.79 -9.47
C ALA A 218 -8.27 6.65 -11.00
N LEU A 219 -7.55 7.49 -11.76
CA LEU A 219 -7.54 7.42 -13.21
C LEU A 219 -6.89 6.13 -13.74
N LEU A 220 -5.85 5.65 -13.07
CA LEU A 220 -5.19 4.39 -13.42
C LEU A 220 -6.03 3.18 -13.02
N ARG A 221 -6.78 3.25 -11.92
CA ARG A 221 -7.69 2.20 -11.46
C ARG A 221 -8.61 1.74 -12.57
N GLU A 222 -9.20 2.67 -13.32
CA GLU A 222 -10.13 2.32 -14.39
C GLU A 222 -9.49 1.46 -15.50
N LYS A 223 -8.18 1.52 -15.64
CA LYS A 223 -7.42 0.73 -16.61
C LYS A 223 -7.02 -0.65 -16.09
N THR A 224 -7.19 -0.92 -14.79
CA THR A 224 -6.80 -2.22 -14.20
C THR A 224 -7.78 -3.34 -14.53
N TYR A 225 -9.04 -2.98 -14.76
CA TYR A 225 -10.10 -3.95 -15.01
C TYR A 225 -9.96 -4.58 -16.41
N SER A 226 -10.16 -5.88 -16.46
CA SER A 226 -10.15 -6.67 -17.69
C SER A 226 -11.52 -7.31 -17.91
N ALA A 227 -11.93 -7.46 -19.17
CA ALA A 227 -13.08 -8.28 -19.51
C ALA A 227 -12.79 -9.79 -19.48
N ALA A 228 -11.50 -10.16 -19.44
CA ALA A 228 -11.07 -11.56 -19.35
C ALA A 228 -10.93 -11.99 -17.88
N ASP A 229 -11.42 -13.19 -17.58
CA ASP A 229 -11.28 -13.81 -16.27
C ASP A 229 -9.89 -14.43 -16.06
N GLU A 230 -9.16 -14.70 -17.15
CA GLU A 230 -7.79 -15.23 -17.11
C GLU A 230 -6.79 -14.16 -17.52
N LEU A 231 -5.90 -13.81 -16.59
CA LEU A 231 -4.86 -12.80 -16.74
C LEU A 231 -3.50 -13.50 -16.85
N SER A 232 -2.73 -13.17 -17.89
CA SER A 232 -1.45 -13.79 -18.14
C SER A 232 -0.46 -12.85 -18.82
N TYR A 233 0.31 -13.30 -19.79
CA TYR A 233 1.37 -12.54 -20.46
C TYR A 233 0.88 -11.19 -21.03
N ASP A 234 -0.28 -11.18 -21.69
CA ASP A 234 -0.81 -9.96 -22.31
C ASP A 234 -1.17 -8.90 -21.24
N TYR A 235 -1.79 -9.34 -20.14
CA TYR A 235 -2.10 -8.46 -19.02
C TYR A 235 -0.82 -7.91 -18.39
N ASN A 236 0.17 -8.75 -18.15
CA ASN A 236 1.47 -8.32 -17.63
C ASN A 236 2.17 -7.35 -18.58
N PHE A 237 2.20 -7.64 -19.87
CA PHE A 237 2.78 -6.74 -20.87
C PHE A 237 2.14 -5.35 -20.84
N GLN A 238 0.81 -5.30 -20.71
CA GLN A 238 0.06 -4.06 -20.67
C GLN A 238 0.29 -3.27 -19.37
N HIS A 239 0.38 -3.94 -18.20
CA HIS A 239 0.30 -3.27 -16.90
C HIS A 239 1.64 -3.16 -16.15
N THR A 240 2.63 -4.01 -16.44
CA THR A 240 3.96 -3.91 -15.80
C THR A 240 4.61 -2.52 -15.95
N PRO A 241 4.52 -1.82 -17.09
CA PRO A 241 5.05 -0.45 -17.19
C PRO A 241 4.39 0.51 -16.19
N THR A 242 3.07 0.43 -16.01
CA THR A 242 2.33 1.24 -15.04
C THR A 242 2.78 0.92 -13.60
N VAL A 243 2.87 -0.36 -13.25
CA VAL A 243 3.34 -0.79 -11.92
C VAL A 243 4.74 -0.21 -11.63
N LYS A 244 5.67 -0.31 -12.59
CA LYS A 244 7.03 0.25 -12.45
C LYS A 244 7.01 1.75 -12.15
N VAL A 245 6.26 2.51 -12.94
CA VAL A 245 6.16 3.97 -12.76
C VAL A 245 5.52 4.30 -11.40
N ARG A 246 4.47 3.58 -10.98
CA ARG A 246 3.83 3.83 -9.68
C ARG A 246 4.76 3.54 -8.50
N LEU A 247 5.59 2.50 -8.56
CA LEU A 247 6.61 2.20 -7.56
C LEU A 247 7.68 3.30 -7.50
N GLN A 248 8.15 3.80 -8.64
CA GLN A 248 9.10 4.91 -8.73
C GLN A 248 8.53 6.19 -8.13
N GLN A 249 7.31 6.57 -8.52
CA GLN A 249 6.62 7.74 -7.99
C GLN A 249 6.42 7.63 -6.48
N ALA A 250 5.96 6.48 -5.98
CA ALA A 250 5.79 6.25 -4.55
C ALA A 250 7.10 6.49 -3.78
N GLY A 251 8.20 5.91 -4.25
CA GLY A 251 9.49 6.06 -3.58
C GLY A 251 9.98 7.50 -3.53
N VAL A 252 9.98 8.21 -4.67
CA VAL A 252 10.39 9.63 -4.71
C VAL A 252 9.49 10.48 -3.81
N ARG A 253 8.17 10.24 -3.84
CA ARG A 253 7.17 10.99 -3.07
C ARG A 253 7.25 10.72 -1.57
N ILE A 254 7.56 9.48 -1.15
CA ILE A 254 7.85 9.16 0.26
C ILE A 254 9.06 9.98 0.74
N GLY A 255 10.14 10.00 -0.04
CA GLY A 255 11.34 10.79 0.29
C GLY A 255 11.02 12.29 0.41
N ALA A 256 10.33 12.85 -0.57
CA ALA A 256 9.91 14.26 -0.57
C ALA A 256 9.00 14.60 0.62
N TYR A 257 8.04 13.73 0.91
CA TYR A 257 7.12 13.91 2.03
C TYR A 257 7.83 13.91 3.38
N LEU A 258 8.72 12.94 3.61
CA LEU A 258 9.50 12.87 4.85
C LEU A 258 10.45 14.07 4.98
N ASN A 259 11.04 14.55 3.88
CA ASN A 259 11.86 15.76 3.88
C ASN A 259 11.04 16.98 4.34
N ALA A 260 9.86 17.19 3.78
CA ALA A 260 8.98 18.29 4.14
C ALA A 260 8.52 18.21 5.60
N VAL A 261 8.02 17.03 6.04
CA VAL A 261 7.51 16.84 7.42
C VAL A 261 8.60 17.06 8.45
N LEU A 262 9.79 16.49 8.25
CA LEU A 262 10.91 16.61 9.19
C LEU A 262 11.64 17.97 9.11
N ALA A 263 11.44 18.73 8.03
CA ALA A 263 11.81 20.14 7.98
C ALA A 263 10.83 21.03 8.78
N GLY A 264 9.68 20.52 9.17
CA GLY A 264 8.63 21.27 9.87
C GLY A 264 7.69 22.03 8.93
N GLU A 265 7.65 21.64 7.65
CA GLU A 265 6.75 22.26 6.68
C GLU A 265 5.29 21.87 6.94
N SER A 266 4.37 22.77 6.62
CA SER A 266 2.94 22.49 6.68
C SER A 266 2.51 21.69 5.46
N ILE A 267 2.01 20.47 5.68
CA ILE A 267 1.46 19.63 4.63
C ILE A 267 0.00 20.02 4.37
N LYS A 268 -0.32 20.23 3.09
CA LYS A 268 -1.71 20.44 2.66
C LYS A 268 -2.37 19.07 2.46
N PHE A 269 -3.47 18.87 3.16
CA PHE A 269 -4.32 17.68 3.00
C PHE A 269 -5.54 18.05 2.14
N PRO A 270 -6.01 17.16 1.27
CA PRO A 270 -7.25 17.37 0.53
C PRO A 270 -8.44 17.47 1.51
N HIS A 271 -9.43 18.28 1.16
CA HIS A 271 -10.59 18.63 2.01
C HIS A 271 -11.78 17.74 1.77
#